data_2e0b5cf8c0337dc476c70ea86d2f0e7d
#
_entry.id   2e0b5cf8c0337dc476c70ea86d2f0e7d
#
_cell.length_a   1.000
_cell.length_b   1.000
_cell.length_c   1.000
_cell.angle_alpha   90.00
_cell.angle_beta   90.00
_cell.angle_gamma   90.00
#
_symmetry.space_group_name_H-M   'P 1'
#
loop_
_entity.id
_entity.type
_entity.pdbx_description
1 polymer ?
#
loop_
_entity_poly.entity_id
_entity_poly.type
_entity_poly.pdbx_seq_one_letter_code
_entity_poly.pdbx_strand_id
1 'polypeptide(L)'
;MLAERENVENVTSYAGQGAARFMLTYQAEDPNPSYGHLIVRVSDLEVIQDEMNALEEFAVDALPQGEFRAKRLAFGPGGGAPIEVRFSGRNPDVLRDLADEAMSRMQAASDNIITPRQDWRERELVLRPIYAEERAQDAGISRTEITETLQFATEGTSGGTFRERDRQIPIVIRAPRDADLALTFFFF
;
A
#
# COMPACT_ATOMS: atom_id res chain seq x y z
N MET A 1 -0.79 21.39 9.03
CA MET A 1 -1.76 21.00 10.07
C MET A 1 -1.10 20.19 11.20
N LEU A 2 -0.60 18.94 10.99
CA LEU A 2 0.03 18.17 12.09
C LEU A 2 1.26 18.87 12.71
N ALA A 3 2.16 19.37 11.88
CA ALA A 3 3.38 20.03 12.33
C ALA A 3 3.14 21.40 13.03
N GLU A 4 1.91 21.88 13.04
CA GLU A 4 1.50 23.15 13.65
C GLU A 4 0.79 22.96 14.99
N ARG A 5 0.57 21.70 15.40
CA ARG A 5 -0.05 21.37 16.69
C ARG A 5 0.98 21.49 17.82
N GLU A 6 0.57 22.13 18.91
CA GLU A 6 1.45 22.46 20.04
C GLU A 6 2.09 21.22 20.69
N ASN A 7 1.36 20.09 20.70
CA ASN A 7 1.83 18.84 21.31
C ASN A 7 2.63 17.96 20.36
N VAL A 8 2.81 18.35 19.10
CA VAL A 8 3.53 17.58 18.09
C VAL A 8 4.95 18.09 17.92
N GLU A 9 5.92 17.29 18.31
CA GLU A 9 7.34 17.64 18.21
C GLU A 9 7.92 17.35 16.83
N ASN A 10 7.50 16.24 16.21
CA ASN A 10 8.03 15.82 14.91
C ASN A 10 7.03 14.94 14.16
N VAL A 11 7.02 15.08 12.84
CA VAL A 11 6.25 14.25 11.92
C VAL A 11 7.16 13.74 10.82
N THR A 12 7.25 12.43 10.67
CA THR A 12 7.95 11.80 9.56
C THR A 12 6.93 11.09 8.68
N SER A 13 6.92 11.40 7.39
CA SER A 13 5.99 10.84 6.43
C SER A 13 6.67 9.92 5.43
N TYR A 14 6.00 8.82 5.12
CA TYR A 14 6.40 7.84 4.13
C TYR A 14 5.25 7.69 3.12
N ALA A 15 5.58 7.69 1.85
CA ALA A 15 4.62 7.49 0.77
C ALA A 15 5.02 6.26 -0.03
N GLY A 16 4.05 5.40 -0.35
CA GLY A 16 4.26 4.19 -1.11
C GLY A 16 4.92 3.03 -0.33
N GLN A 17 5.23 3.22 0.93
CA GLN A 17 5.81 2.17 1.80
C GLN A 17 5.70 2.55 3.28
N GLY A 18 5.87 1.56 4.16
CA GLY A 18 6.02 1.79 5.59
C GLY A 18 7.43 2.31 5.96
N ALA A 19 7.57 2.78 7.18
CA ALA A 19 8.89 3.10 7.74
C ALA A 19 9.78 1.86 7.77
N ALA A 20 11.09 2.03 7.69
CA ALA A 20 12.01 0.94 8.00
C ALA A 20 11.81 0.45 9.44
N ARG A 21 12.07 -0.84 9.68
CA ARG A 21 11.90 -1.42 11.01
C ARG A 21 12.79 -0.70 12.03
N PHE A 22 12.17 0.03 12.93
CA PHE A 22 12.83 0.82 13.98
C PHE A 22 12.59 0.26 15.40
N MET A 23 11.67 -0.69 15.55
CA MET A 23 11.43 -1.38 16.81
C MET A 23 11.04 -2.84 16.59
N LEU A 24 11.19 -3.67 17.62
CA LEU A 24 11.03 -5.13 17.51
C LEU A 24 9.61 -5.56 17.13
N THR A 25 8.61 -4.88 17.66
CA THR A 25 7.19 -5.19 17.46
C THR A 25 6.58 -4.51 16.24
N TYR A 26 7.34 -3.63 15.55
CA TYR A 26 6.90 -2.99 14.33
C TYR A 26 7.19 -3.87 13.11
N GLN A 27 6.18 -4.14 12.32
CA GLN A 27 6.29 -4.76 11.01
C GLN A 27 6.08 -3.68 9.95
N ALA A 28 7.06 -3.51 9.08
CA ALA A 28 6.93 -2.61 7.96
C ALA A 28 5.90 -3.16 6.96
N GLU A 29 5.08 -2.28 6.43
CA GLU A 29 4.20 -2.62 5.31
C GLU A 29 5.01 -2.75 4.03
N ASP A 30 4.62 -3.72 3.19
CA ASP A 30 5.21 -3.90 1.89
C ASP A 30 4.99 -2.67 0.99
N PRO A 31 5.89 -2.41 0.04
CA PRO A 31 5.72 -1.32 -0.91
C PRO A 31 4.37 -1.38 -1.62
N ASN A 32 3.60 -0.28 -1.53
CA ASN A 32 2.29 -0.15 -2.15
C ASN A 32 2.04 1.34 -2.48
N PRO A 33 1.83 1.70 -3.76
CA PRO A 33 1.63 3.09 -4.18
C PRO A 33 0.46 3.81 -3.48
N SER A 34 -0.54 3.04 -3.01
CA SER A 34 -1.71 3.58 -2.30
C SER A 34 -1.52 3.66 -0.78
N TYR A 35 -0.33 3.32 -0.27
CA TYR A 35 -0.05 3.33 1.15
C TYR A 35 0.70 4.59 1.58
N GLY A 36 0.25 5.22 2.66
CA GLY A 36 0.94 6.29 3.35
C GLY A 36 1.13 5.97 4.83
N HIS A 37 2.26 6.34 5.39
CA HIS A 37 2.56 6.13 6.80
C HIS A 37 3.13 7.40 7.43
N LEU A 38 2.61 7.76 8.57
CA LEU A 38 3.09 8.88 9.37
C LEU A 38 3.58 8.35 10.72
N ILE A 39 4.78 8.76 11.11
CA ILE A 39 5.27 8.60 12.48
C ILE A 39 5.21 9.98 13.12
N VAL A 40 4.38 10.09 14.15
CA VAL A 40 4.18 11.34 14.89
C VAL A 40 4.79 11.20 16.27
N ARG A 41 5.67 12.11 16.62
CA ARG A 41 6.23 12.23 17.95
C ARG A 41 5.53 13.35 18.69
N VAL A 42 5.01 13.05 19.86
CA VAL A 42 4.33 14.01 20.74
C VAL A 42 5.16 14.28 21.99
N SER A 43 4.89 15.40 22.62
CA SER A 43 5.61 15.88 23.79
C SER A 43 5.38 15.05 25.06
N ASP A 44 4.19 14.46 25.21
CA ASP A 44 3.80 13.70 26.38
C ASP A 44 2.93 12.48 26.01
N LEU A 45 2.97 11.46 26.89
CA LEU A 45 2.14 10.27 26.75
C LEU A 45 0.65 10.53 27.00
N GLU A 46 0.33 11.52 27.81
CA GLU A 46 -1.06 11.85 28.17
C GLU A 46 -1.83 12.45 27.01
N VAL A 47 -1.17 13.17 26.12
CA VAL A 47 -1.79 13.81 24.95
C VAL A 47 -2.00 12.88 23.77
N ILE A 48 -1.43 11.68 23.79
CA ILE A 48 -1.49 10.74 22.64
C ILE A 48 -2.91 10.45 22.21
N GLN A 49 -3.80 10.16 23.17
CA GLN A 49 -5.18 9.78 22.85
C GLN A 49 -5.95 10.92 22.22
N ASP A 50 -5.77 12.14 22.74
CA ASP A 50 -6.44 13.33 22.20
C ASP A 50 -5.91 13.68 20.80
N GLU A 51 -4.60 13.54 20.58
CA GLU A 51 -4.00 13.73 19.27
C GLU A 51 -4.46 12.66 18.26
N MET A 52 -4.60 11.41 18.69
CA MET A 52 -5.12 10.34 17.83
C MET A 52 -6.57 10.61 17.44
N ASN A 53 -7.43 10.96 18.38
CA ASN A 53 -8.84 11.27 18.11
C ASN A 53 -8.98 12.46 17.15
N ALA A 54 -8.22 13.52 17.37
CA ALA A 54 -8.23 14.69 16.49
C ALA A 54 -7.73 14.39 15.07
N LEU A 55 -6.79 13.46 14.94
CA LEU A 55 -6.30 13.00 13.63
C LEU A 55 -7.33 12.14 12.89
N GLU A 56 -8.01 11.25 13.61
CA GLU A 56 -9.06 10.41 13.05
C GLU A 56 -10.24 11.27 12.58
N GLU A 57 -10.68 12.24 13.39
CA GLU A 57 -11.72 13.18 13.00
C GLU A 57 -11.35 13.98 11.75
N PHE A 58 -10.13 14.52 11.71
CA PHE A 58 -9.63 15.23 10.53
C PHE A 58 -9.55 14.34 9.29
N ALA A 59 -9.14 13.08 9.44
CA ALA A 59 -8.96 12.17 8.33
C ALA A 59 -10.27 11.80 7.64
N VAL A 60 -11.39 11.75 8.36
CA VAL A 60 -12.72 11.51 7.80
C VAL A 60 -13.06 12.54 6.72
N ASP A 61 -12.76 13.81 6.97
CA ASP A 61 -13.03 14.90 6.04
C ASP A 61 -11.96 15.04 4.95
N ALA A 62 -10.70 14.86 5.34
CA ALA A 62 -9.56 15.08 4.44
C ALA A 62 -9.28 13.92 3.48
N LEU A 63 -9.69 12.71 3.85
CA LEU A 63 -9.40 11.47 3.10
C LEU A 63 -10.67 10.59 2.94
N PRO A 64 -11.74 11.11 2.33
CA PRO A 64 -13.01 10.39 2.24
C PRO A 64 -12.95 9.07 1.45
N GLN A 65 -11.89 8.86 0.67
CA GLN A 65 -11.65 7.63 -0.10
C GLN A 65 -10.54 6.76 0.49
N GLY A 66 -10.00 7.15 1.64
CA GLY A 66 -8.90 6.46 2.30
C GLY A 66 -9.31 5.82 3.62
N GLU A 67 -8.68 4.71 3.96
CA GLU A 67 -8.75 4.16 5.31
C GLU A 67 -7.62 4.80 6.15
N PHE A 68 -7.99 5.56 7.15
CA PHE A 68 -7.04 6.14 8.09
C PHE A 68 -7.09 5.41 9.43
N ARG A 69 -5.91 5.22 10.01
CA ARG A 69 -5.80 4.62 11.35
C ARG A 69 -4.69 5.28 12.13
N ALA A 70 -5.02 5.84 13.28
CA ALA A 70 -4.05 6.20 14.28
C ALA A 70 -3.79 5.01 15.22
N LYS A 71 -2.53 4.74 15.53
CA LYS A 71 -2.13 3.67 16.43
C LYS A 71 -0.99 4.11 17.33
N ARG A 72 -1.18 3.96 18.63
CA ARG A 72 -0.09 4.14 19.58
C ARG A 72 0.91 3.00 19.43
N LEU A 73 2.21 3.33 19.43
CA LEU A 73 3.26 2.34 19.51
C LEU A 73 3.28 1.70 20.92
N ALA A 74 3.18 0.39 20.95
CA ALA A 74 3.24 -0.37 22.19
C ALA A 74 4.45 -1.32 22.20
N PHE A 75 5.11 -1.42 23.35
CA PHE A 75 6.17 -2.40 23.56
C PHE A 75 5.53 -3.67 24.13
N GLY A 76 5.81 -4.81 23.52
CA GLY A 76 5.35 -6.11 23.99
C GLY A 76 4.57 -6.92 22.95
N PRO A 77 4.26 -8.20 23.26
CA PRO A 77 3.41 -9.02 22.44
C PRO A 77 1.98 -8.47 22.45
N GLY A 78 1.32 -8.38 21.29
CA GLY A 78 -0.08 -7.96 21.21
C GLY A 78 -0.38 -6.82 20.24
N GLY A 79 0.49 -6.59 19.25
CA GLY A 79 0.28 -5.56 18.22
C GLY A 79 -0.81 -5.88 17.19
N GLY A 80 -1.46 -7.06 17.26
CA GLY A 80 -2.56 -7.48 16.39
C GLY A 80 -3.93 -6.95 16.81
N ALA A 81 -4.95 -7.26 16.02
CA ALA A 81 -6.33 -7.00 16.40
C ALA A 81 -6.73 -7.89 17.59
N PRO A 82 -7.47 -7.36 18.59
CA PRO A 82 -7.93 -8.18 19.74
C PRO A 82 -8.84 -9.33 19.32
N ILE A 83 -9.57 -9.15 18.23
CA ILE A 83 -10.49 -10.15 17.68
C ILE A 83 -10.09 -10.37 16.21
N GLU A 84 -9.79 -11.61 15.86
CA GLU A 84 -9.49 -12.03 14.50
C GLU A 84 -10.42 -13.16 14.08
N VAL A 85 -11.05 -13.04 12.94
CA VAL A 85 -11.85 -14.09 12.31
C VAL A 85 -11.16 -14.50 11.01
N ARG A 86 -10.90 -15.78 10.83
CA ARG A 86 -10.20 -16.31 9.66
C ARG A 86 -11.12 -17.18 8.83
N PHE A 87 -11.22 -16.85 7.56
CA PHE A 87 -11.91 -17.66 6.57
C PHE A 87 -10.87 -18.36 5.69
N SER A 88 -11.10 -19.62 5.37
CA SER A 88 -10.26 -20.38 4.44
C SER A 88 -11.12 -21.11 3.42
N GLY A 89 -10.68 -21.12 2.17
CA GLY A 89 -11.42 -21.73 1.07
C GLY A 89 -10.65 -21.67 -0.25
N ARG A 90 -11.23 -22.25 -1.30
CA ARG A 90 -10.60 -22.30 -2.62
C ARG A 90 -10.95 -21.11 -3.52
N ASN A 91 -12.07 -20.47 -3.27
CA ASN A 91 -12.57 -19.38 -4.10
C ASN A 91 -12.32 -18.02 -3.43
N PRO A 92 -11.43 -17.18 -3.98
CA PRO A 92 -11.11 -15.86 -3.40
C PRO A 92 -12.32 -14.91 -3.36
N ASP A 93 -13.21 -14.96 -4.34
CA ASP A 93 -14.38 -14.07 -4.37
C ASP A 93 -15.33 -14.39 -3.22
N VAL A 94 -15.64 -15.68 -3.00
CA VAL A 94 -16.47 -16.11 -1.87
C VAL A 94 -15.84 -15.74 -0.52
N LEU A 95 -14.51 -15.81 -0.41
CA LEU A 95 -13.82 -15.42 0.82
C LEU A 95 -13.94 -13.93 1.09
N ARG A 96 -13.90 -13.09 0.06
CA ARG A 96 -14.12 -11.64 0.19
C ARG A 96 -15.54 -11.32 0.62
N ASP A 97 -16.53 -11.93 -0.04
CA ASP A 97 -17.94 -11.74 0.30
C ASP A 97 -18.22 -12.14 1.76
N LEU A 98 -17.63 -13.24 2.23
CA LEU A 98 -17.73 -13.68 3.63
C LEU A 98 -17.05 -12.71 4.59
N ALA A 99 -15.90 -12.14 4.22
CA ALA A 99 -15.22 -11.15 5.05
C ALA A 99 -16.04 -9.86 5.16
N ASP A 100 -16.61 -9.37 4.06
CA ASP A 100 -17.46 -8.17 4.03
C ASP A 100 -18.74 -8.38 4.86
N GLU A 101 -19.38 -9.55 4.73
CA GLU A 101 -20.54 -9.92 5.54
C GLU A 101 -20.17 -10.00 7.04
N ALA A 102 -19.03 -10.61 7.36
CA ALA A 102 -18.56 -10.69 8.73
C ALA A 102 -18.30 -9.32 9.34
N MET A 103 -17.62 -8.41 8.63
CA MET A 103 -17.37 -7.04 9.08
C MET A 103 -18.68 -6.31 9.36
N SER A 104 -19.64 -6.40 8.45
CA SER A 104 -20.97 -5.77 8.62
C SER A 104 -21.71 -6.31 9.85
N ARG A 105 -21.69 -7.65 10.06
CA ARG A 105 -22.32 -8.29 11.23
C ARG A 105 -21.62 -7.93 12.53
N MET A 106 -20.29 -7.84 12.53
CA MET A 106 -19.52 -7.44 13.70
C MET A 106 -19.85 -6.01 14.13
N GLN A 107 -19.90 -5.07 13.18
CA GLN A 107 -20.28 -3.68 13.47
C GLN A 107 -21.71 -3.56 14.00
N ALA A 108 -22.64 -4.35 13.42
CA ALA A 108 -24.03 -4.36 13.89
C ALA A 108 -24.20 -5.01 15.27
N ALA A 109 -23.26 -5.86 15.69
CA ALA A 109 -23.34 -6.58 16.97
C ALA A 109 -22.84 -5.77 18.17
N SER A 110 -21.98 -4.77 17.97
CA SER A 110 -21.42 -3.99 19.07
C SER A 110 -20.83 -2.66 18.63
N ASP A 111 -21.22 -1.59 19.31
CA ASP A 111 -20.64 -0.25 19.12
C ASP A 111 -19.16 -0.16 19.53
N ASN A 112 -18.65 -1.16 20.25
CA ASN A 112 -17.25 -1.23 20.63
C ASN A 112 -16.33 -1.73 19.49
N ILE A 113 -16.90 -2.18 18.37
CA ILE A 113 -16.14 -2.57 17.19
C ILE A 113 -16.07 -1.37 16.25
N ILE A 114 -15.01 -0.61 16.39
CA ILE A 114 -14.87 0.69 15.74
C ILE A 114 -14.45 0.53 14.27
N THR A 115 -13.46 -0.31 13.98
CA THR A 115 -12.87 -0.43 12.64
C THR A 115 -12.52 -1.88 12.31
N PRO A 116 -13.50 -2.71 11.91
CA PRO A 116 -13.19 -4.02 11.38
C PRO A 116 -12.51 -3.86 10.02
N ARG A 117 -11.55 -4.71 9.71
CA ARG A 117 -10.83 -4.69 8.44
C ARG A 117 -10.55 -6.10 7.96
N GLN A 118 -10.32 -6.24 6.67
CA GLN A 118 -9.78 -7.46 6.09
C GLN A 118 -8.30 -7.29 5.73
N ASP A 119 -7.53 -8.36 5.85
CA ASP A 119 -6.11 -8.38 5.45
C ASP A 119 -5.94 -8.33 3.93
N TRP A 120 -6.93 -8.82 3.19
CA TRP A 120 -6.96 -8.71 1.75
C TRP A 120 -7.44 -7.31 1.38
N ARG A 121 -6.53 -6.47 1.00
CA ARG A 121 -6.79 -5.10 0.54
C ARG A 121 -7.70 -5.05 -0.68
N GLU A 122 -8.05 -3.83 -1.10
CA GLU A 122 -8.78 -3.57 -2.32
C GLU A 122 -8.11 -4.24 -3.54
N ARG A 123 -8.94 -4.57 -4.53
CA ARG A 123 -8.45 -5.15 -5.78
C ARG A 123 -7.71 -4.08 -6.57
N GLU A 124 -6.53 -4.42 -7.05
CA GLU A 124 -5.75 -3.56 -7.93
C GLU A 124 -6.05 -3.89 -9.39
N LEU A 125 -6.00 -2.85 -10.23
CA LEU A 125 -6.05 -3.04 -11.68
C LEU A 125 -4.72 -3.64 -12.15
N VAL A 126 -4.80 -4.82 -12.75
CA VAL A 126 -3.65 -5.53 -13.29
C VAL A 126 -3.74 -5.54 -14.81
N LEU A 127 -2.70 -5.04 -15.46
CA LEU A 127 -2.52 -5.20 -16.90
C LEU A 127 -2.07 -6.63 -17.19
N ARG A 128 -2.94 -7.43 -17.81
CA ARG A 128 -2.60 -8.80 -18.22
C ARG A 128 -2.44 -8.85 -19.75
N PRO A 129 -1.21 -8.85 -20.26
CA PRO A 129 -0.97 -8.95 -21.69
C PRO A 129 -1.40 -10.34 -22.21
N ILE A 130 -2.08 -10.35 -23.36
CA ILE A 130 -2.42 -11.58 -24.06
C ILE A 130 -1.39 -11.77 -25.19
N TYR A 131 -0.61 -12.83 -25.06
CA TYR A 131 0.44 -13.15 -26.01
C TYR A 131 -0.14 -13.92 -27.21
N ALA A 132 -0.04 -13.33 -28.40
CA ALA A 132 -0.45 -13.96 -29.66
C ALA A 132 0.71 -14.83 -30.21
N GLU A 133 0.79 -16.07 -29.75
CA GLU A 133 1.95 -16.95 -29.96
C GLU A 133 2.28 -17.17 -31.43
N GLU A 134 1.31 -17.49 -32.29
CA GLU A 134 1.51 -17.73 -33.71
C GLU A 134 2.11 -16.49 -34.42
N ARG A 135 1.53 -15.31 -34.18
CA ARG A 135 2.01 -14.06 -34.76
C ARG A 135 3.42 -13.69 -34.31
N ALA A 136 3.71 -13.93 -33.03
CA ALA A 136 5.03 -13.64 -32.50
C ALA A 136 6.10 -14.59 -33.07
N GLN A 137 5.77 -15.86 -33.27
CA GLN A 137 6.64 -16.82 -33.91
C GLN A 137 6.92 -16.44 -35.40
N ASP A 138 5.88 -16.06 -36.13
CA ASP A 138 6.01 -15.60 -37.52
C ASP A 138 6.88 -14.32 -37.62
N ALA A 139 6.78 -13.44 -36.63
CA ALA A 139 7.58 -12.22 -36.56
C ALA A 139 8.98 -12.45 -35.93
N GLY A 140 9.31 -13.67 -35.49
CA GLY A 140 10.56 -13.97 -34.83
C GLY A 140 10.74 -13.31 -33.45
N ILE A 141 9.63 -12.93 -32.80
CA ILE A 141 9.63 -12.25 -31.49
C ILE A 141 9.39 -13.27 -30.39
N SER A 142 10.31 -13.34 -29.45
CA SER A 142 10.21 -14.21 -28.30
C SER A 142 9.31 -13.63 -27.19
N ARG A 143 8.76 -14.50 -26.33
CA ARG A 143 8.00 -14.08 -25.16
C ARG A 143 8.84 -13.21 -24.20
N THR A 144 10.12 -13.48 -24.09
CA THR A 144 11.07 -12.71 -23.27
C THR A 144 11.19 -11.27 -23.77
N GLU A 145 11.37 -11.07 -25.07
CA GLU A 145 11.48 -9.72 -25.66
C GLU A 145 10.22 -8.87 -25.44
N ILE A 146 9.04 -9.52 -25.52
CA ILE A 146 7.77 -8.83 -25.19
C ILE A 146 7.71 -8.46 -23.71
N THR A 147 8.12 -9.36 -22.81
CA THR A 147 8.12 -9.09 -21.36
C THR A 147 9.08 -7.94 -21.03
N GLU A 148 10.28 -7.94 -21.57
CA GLU A 148 11.28 -6.88 -21.40
C GLU A 148 10.78 -5.53 -21.92
N THR A 149 10.12 -5.54 -23.09
CA THR A 149 9.53 -4.33 -23.66
C THR A 149 8.40 -3.76 -22.79
N LEU A 150 7.52 -4.61 -22.28
CA LEU A 150 6.46 -4.21 -21.38
C LEU A 150 7.02 -3.68 -20.05
N GLN A 151 8.02 -4.34 -19.50
CA GLN A 151 8.70 -3.89 -18.29
C GLN A 151 9.34 -2.52 -18.50
N PHE A 152 10.07 -2.33 -19.61
CA PHE A 152 10.65 -1.04 -19.95
C PHE A 152 9.60 0.08 -20.08
N ALA A 153 8.44 -0.22 -20.68
CA ALA A 153 7.37 0.74 -20.88
C ALA A 153 6.62 1.12 -19.60
N THR A 154 6.52 0.20 -18.64
CA THR A 154 5.72 0.39 -17.39
C THR A 154 6.59 0.75 -16.19
N GLU A 155 7.49 -0.12 -15.80
CA GLU A 155 8.31 -0.02 -14.59
C GLU A 155 9.70 0.57 -14.86
N GLY A 156 10.20 0.34 -16.06
CA GLY A 156 11.58 0.60 -16.45
C GLY A 156 12.51 -0.59 -16.20
N THR A 157 13.70 -0.50 -16.75
CA THR A 157 14.75 -1.52 -16.61
C THR A 157 15.96 -0.96 -15.88
N SER A 158 16.71 -1.83 -15.21
CA SER A 158 17.93 -1.43 -14.52
C SER A 158 19.01 -1.01 -15.52
N GLY A 159 19.43 0.25 -15.46
CA GLY A 159 20.55 0.80 -16.25
C GLY A 159 21.91 0.74 -15.53
N GLY A 160 21.90 0.21 -14.29
CA GLY A 160 23.11 0.11 -13.47
C GLY A 160 22.94 0.72 -12.09
N THR A 161 24.06 0.96 -11.42
CA THR A 161 24.07 1.55 -10.07
C THR A 161 25.07 2.70 -10.02
N PHE A 162 24.62 3.87 -9.64
CA PHE A 162 25.47 5.00 -9.33
C PHE A 162 25.94 4.88 -7.87
N ARG A 163 27.25 4.96 -7.66
CA ARG A 163 27.84 4.89 -6.32
C ARG A 163 28.30 6.27 -5.88
N GLU A 164 27.73 6.75 -4.80
CA GLU A 164 28.11 7.99 -4.16
C GLU A 164 28.51 7.70 -2.70
N ARG A 165 29.80 7.68 -2.44
CA ARG A 165 30.37 7.31 -1.14
C ARG A 165 29.92 5.90 -0.70
N ASP A 166 29.14 5.81 0.38
CA ASP A 166 28.56 4.59 0.95
C ASP A 166 27.17 4.23 0.36
N ARG A 167 26.62 5.12 -0.52
CA ARG A 167 25.32 4.94 -1.11
C ARG A 167 25.40 4.27 -2.48
N GLN A 168 24.51 3.34 -2.70
CA GLN A 168 24.26 2.73 -4.01
C GLN A 168 22.88 3.20 -4.50
N ILE A 169 22.87 4.00 -5.55
CA ILE A 169 21.67 4.57 -6.13
C ILE A 169 21.36 3.81 -7.42
N PRO A 170 20.26 3.05 -7.50
CA PRO A 170 19.89 2.34 -8.71
C PRO A 170 19.52 3.33 -9.83
N ILE A 171 20.06 3.11 -11.01
CA ILE A 171 19.69 3.86 -12.22
C ILE A 171 18.59 3.07 -12.91
N VAL A 172 17.41 3.67 -13.06
CA VAL A 172 16.27 3.08 -13.78
C VAL A 172 16.05 3.83 -15.07
N ILE A 173 16.08 3.11 -16.18
CA ILE A 173 15.79 3.61 -17.52
C ILE A 173 14.38 3.21 -17.87
N ARG A 174 13.53 4.18 -18.22
CA ARG A 174 12.13 3.94 -18.58
C ARG A 174 11.70 4.83 -19.73
N ALA A 175 10.62 4.45 -20.42
CA ALA A 175 9.97 5.31 -21.38
C ALA A 175 9.46 6.61 -20.72
N PRO A 176 9.55 7.78 -21.42
CA PRO A 176 9.00 9.02 -20.89
C PRO A 176 7.50 8.88 -20.69
N ARG A 177 6.98 9.38 -19.55
CA ARG A 177 5.54 9.30 -19.21
C ARG A 177 4.66 10.18 -20.11
N ASP A 178 5.23 11.25 -20.66
CA ASP A 178 4.53 12.21 -21.54
C ASP A 178 4.59 11.82 -23.02
N ALA A 179 5.33 10.77 -23.38
CA ALA A 179 5.06 10.16 -24.64
C ALA A 179 3.62 9.64 -24.52
N ASP A 180 2.72 10.14 -25.38
CA ASP A 180 1.51 9.44 -25.80
C ASP A 180 1.93 8.05 -26.31
N LEU A 181 2.35 7.19 -25.41
CA LEU A 181 2.20 5.78 -25.54
C LEU A 181 0.67 5.59 -25.52
N ALA A 182 0.03 6.02 -26.62
CA ALA A 182 -1.17 5.37 -27.05
C ALA A 182 -0.75 3.91 -27.15
N LEU A 183 -0.90 3.19 -26.01
CA LEU A 183 -1.06 1.76 -26.03
C LEU A 183 -2.33 1.57 -26.86
N THR A 184 -2.15 1.66 -28.20
CA THR A 184 -3.18 1.37 -29.15
C THR A 184 -3.37 -0.13 -29.01
N PHE A 185 -4.25 -0.49 -28.07
CA PHE A 185 -4.72 -1.85 -27.93
C PHE A 185 -5.51 -2.13 -29.20
N PHE A 186 -4.85 -2.76 -30.16
CA PHE A 186 -5.57 -3.40 -31.24
C PHE A 186 -6.33 -4.58 -30.65
N PHE A 187 -7.58 -4.35 -30.33
CA PHE A 187 -8.54 -5.42 -30.17
C PHE A 187 -8.85 -5.94 -31.58
N PHE A 188 -8.36 -7.12 -31.92
CA PHE A 188 -8.80 -7.89 -33.05
C PHE A 188 -9.53 -9.14 -32.56
#